data_425fd70770b923d156be5345b03d5bb4
#
_entry.id   425fd70770b923d156be5345b03d5bb4
#
_cell.length_a   1.000
_cell.length_b   1.000
_cell.length_c   1.000
_cell.angle_alpha   90.00
_cell.angle_beta   90.00
_cell.angle_gamma   90.00
#
_symmetry.space_group_name_H-M   'P 1'
#
loop_
_entity.id
_entity.type
_entity.pdbx_description
1 polymer ?
#
loop_
_entity_poly.entity_id
_entity_poly.type
_entity_poly.pdbx_seq_one_letter_code
_entity_poly.pdbx_strand_id
1 'polypeptide(L)'
;MVKKKSKFLSGKRIDPTPIEKSTKLADLIDESFMAYNAARLREACQLFTRKMLEPDVTIGVTLTGALTPAGLGISALIPLIKAGFIDWIISTGANLYHDTHFGIGLALHQGDAKLDDRILREEEVVRIFDIFFDYSVLLDTDEFFRRLIENEEFQRTMSSAEFHYLAGKYIREREKALGIKEKSLLAVAYEYGVPVYTSSPGDSSIGMNIAAKELQGGRLILNPNLDVNETASIVLAAKRGVIHSGKKQKKGGKSAVFILGGGSPKNFALQTEPQIQEVLGIDEKGHDYFLQVTDARPDTGGLSG
;
A
#
# COMPACT_ATOMS: atom_id res chain seq x y z
N MET A 1 -8.11 42.74 38.92
CA MET A 1 -8.76 41.49 38.58
C MET A 1 -7.97 40.77 37.50
N VAL A 2 -7.34 39.61 37.81
CA VAL A 2 -6.65 38.80 36.79
C VAL A 2 -7.71 38.14 35.95
N LYS A 3 -7.81 38.51 34.66
CA LYS A 3 -8.75 37.91 33.71
C LYS A 3 -8.49 36.41 33.58
N LYS A 4 -9.44 35.59 33.97
CA LYS A 4 -9.35 34.12 33.86
C LYS A 4 -9.12 33.77 32.37
N LYS A 5 -8.01 33.10 32.06
CA LYS A 5 -7.65 32.70 30.70
C LYS A 5 -8.76 31.79 30.16
N SER A 6 -9.28 32.08 28.96
CA SER A 6 -10.31 31.24 28.34
C SER A 6 -9.82 29.81 28.13
N LYS A 7 -10.68 28.83 28.38
CA LYS A 7 -10.39 27.41 28.12
C LYS A 7 -10.05 27.12 26.65
N PHE A 8 -10.51 27.98 25.75
CA PHE A 8 -10.22 27.86 24.32
C PHE A 8 -8.81 28.33 23.94
N LEU A 9 -8.06 28.94 24.86
CA LEU A 9 -6.66 29.36 24.70
C LEU A 9 -5.70 28.40 25.42
N SER A 10 -6.10 27.16 25.67
CA SER A 10 -5.27 26.14 26.31
C SER A 10 -4.32 25.41 25.33
N GLY A 11 -4.50 25.61 24.02
CA GLY A 11 -3.61 25.01 23.00
C GLY A 11 -2.18 25.57 23.06
N LYS A 12 -1.23 24.89 22.42
CA LYS A 12 0.17 25.33 22.33
C LYS A 12 0.24 26.71 21.65
N ARG A 13 1.00 27.64 22.22
CA ARG A 13 1.25 28.93 21.60
C ARG A 13 1.96 28.72 20.25
N ILE A 14 1.54 29.50 19.23
CA ILE A 14 2.22 29.53 17.94
C ILE A 14 3.45 30.41 18.09
N ASP A 15 4.63 29.77 18.12
CA ASP A 15 5.94 30.40 18.31
C ASP A 15 6.99 29.51 17.61
N PRO A 16 7.01 29.51 16.26
CA PRO A 16 7.88 28.63 15.49
C PRO A 16 9.34 29.06 15.59
N THR A 17 10.24 28.07 15.62
CA THR A 17 11.67 28.31 15.52
C THR A 17 12.03 28.71 14.08
N PRO A 18 12.87 29.75 13.86
CA PRO A 18 13.35 30.08 12.53
C PRO A 18 14.11 28.92 11.88
N ILE A 19 13.88 28.74 10.57
CA ILE A 19 14.56 27.69 9.80
C ILE A 19 15.97 28.14 9.49
N GLU A 20 16.95 27.33 9.88
CA GLU A 20 18.37 27.54 9.62
C GLU A 20 18.92 26.45 8.67
N LYS A 21 20.13 26.69 8.13
CA LYS A 21 20.80 25.73 7.23
C LYS A 21 21.02 24.35 7.87
N SER A 22 21.16 24.31 9.20
CA SER A 22 21.37 23.10 10.00
C SER A 22 20.07 22.42 10.46
N THR A 23 18.90 23.01 10.22
CA THR A 23 17.60 22.47 10.66
C THR A 23 17.36 21.09 10.08
N LYS A 24 17.17 20.10 10.95
CA LYS A 24 16.83 18.74 10.55
C LYS A 24 15.35 18.66 10.15
N LEU A 25 15.01 17.71 9.28
CA LEU A 25 13.63 17.52 8.80
C LEU A 25 12.64 17.28 9.96
N ALA A 26 13.03 16.50 10.96
CA ALA A 26 12.18 16.25 12.12
C ALA A 26 11.90 17.53 12.92
N ASP A 27 12.92 18.36 13.14
CA ASP A 27 12.79 19.63 13.86
C ASP A 27 11.94 20.63 13.06
N LEU A 28 12.11 20.68 11.73
CA LEU A 28 11.27 21.47 10.84
C LEU A 28 9.79 21.11 11.00
N ILE A 29 9.47 19.82 10.98
CA ILE A 29 8.08 19.34 11.11
C ILE A 29 7.56 19.61 12.52
N ASP A 30 8.32 19.29 13.56
CA ASP A 30 7.83 19.36 14.94
C ASP A 30 7.75 20.81 15.46
N GLU A 31 8.61 21.71 15.02
CA GLU A 31 8.73 23.06 15.58
C GLU A 31 8.12 24.16 14.69
N SER A 32 8.09 23.95 13.36
CA SER A 32 7.59 24.99 12.44
C SER A 32 6.19 24.73 11.91
N PHE A 33 5.73 23.49 11.86
CA PHE A 33 4.41 23.13 11.32
C PHE A 33 3.30 23.25 12.38
N MET A 34 2.91 24.48 12.72
CA MET A 34 2.08 24.75 13.90
C MET A 34 0.58 24.91 13.62
N ALA A 35 0.17 25.16 12.37
CA ALA A 35 -1.24 25.37 12.01
C ALA A 35 -1.54 24.88 10.60
N TYR A 36 -2.84 24.92 10.21
CA TYR A 36 -3.34 24.53 8.90
C TYR A 36 -2.93 23.10 8.50
N ASN A 37 -2.77 22.83 7.21
CA ASN A 37 -2.38 21.51 6.71
C ASN A 37 -0.98 21.07 7.18
N ALA A 38 -0.08 22.03 7.41
CA ALA A 38 1.23 21.69 7.97
C ALA A 38 1.13 21.10 9.38
N ALA A 39 0.23 21.63 10.23
CA ALA A 39 -0.02 21.02 11.54
C ALA A 39 -0.64 19.62 11.42
N ARG A 40 -1.51 19.39 10.44
CA ARG A 40 -2.06 18.04 10.17
C ARG A 40 -0.97 17.06 9.76
N LEU A 41 -0.03 17.51 8.91
CA LEU A 41 1.14 16.69 8.55
C LEU A 41 1.99 16.38 9.78
N ARG A 42 2.26 17.36 10.65
CA ARG A 42 2.99 17.11 11.92
C ARG A 42 2.26 16.09 12.79
N GLU A 43 0.97 16.24 13.00
CA GLU A 43 0.16 15.31 13.78
C GLU A 43 0.19 13.89 13.19
N ALA A 44 0.11 13.79 11.85
CA ALA A 44 0.23 12.52 11.13
C ALA A 44 1.60 11.86 11.37
N CYS A 45 2.70 12.61 11.23
CA CYS A 45 4.05 12.12 11.51
C CYS A 45 4.20 11.66 12.97
N GLN A 46 3.63 12.42 13.91
CA GLN A 46 3.68 12.08 15.34
C GLN A 46 2.82 10.86 15.67
N LEU A 47 1.63 10.73 15.07
CA LEU A 47 0.79 9.55 15.21
C LEU A 47 1.53 8.30 14.71
N PHE A 48 2.09 8.39 13.50
CA PHE A 48 2.83 7.28 12.91
C PHE A 48 4.03 6.88 13.80
N THR A 49 4.93 7.82 14.09
CA THR A 49 6.19 7.51 14.79
C THR A 49 6.03 7.16 16.27
N ARG A 50 5.05 7.75 16.95
CA ARG A 50 4.89 7.59 18.42
C ARG A 50 3.85 6.57 18.83
N LYS A 51 2.92 6.20 17.91
CA LYS A 51 1.81 5.31 18.22
C LYS A 51 1.72 4.10 17.30
N MET A 52 1.79 4.32 16.00
CA MET A 52 1.65 3.20 15.07
C MET A 52 2.90 2.30 15.08
N LEU A 53 4.08 2.85 15.35
CA LEU A 53 5.32 2.07 15.47
C LEU A 53 5.56 1.45 16.86
N GLU A 54 4.58 1.48 17.77
CA GLU A 54 4.67 0.71 19.03
C GLU A 54 4.74 -0.80 18.72
N PRO A 55 5.54 -1.59 19.47
CA PRO A 55 5.82 -3.00 19.12
C PRO A 55 4.61 -3.94 19.11
N ASP A 56 3.50 -3.53 19.75
CA ASP A 56 2.25 -4.28 19.81
C ASP A 56 1.23 -3.87 18.76
N VAL A 57 1.61 -3.00 17.81
CA VAL A 57 0.74 -2.53 16.73
C VAL A 57 1.01 -3.30 15.45
N THR A 58 -0.03 -3.81 14.82
CA THR A 58 0.00 -4.40 13.47
C THR A 58 -0.48 -3.37 12.47
N ILE A 59 0.34 -3.05 11.48
CA ILE A 59 0.09 -1.96 10.52
C ILE A 59 -0.28 -2.52 9.14
N GLY A 60 -1.51 -2.21 8.70
CA GLY A 60 -1.92 -2.36 7.31
C GLY A 60 -1.68 -1.08 6.51
N VAL A 61 -1.21 -1.23 5.27
CA VAL A 61 -1.04 -0.11 4.34
C VAL A 61 -1.95 -0.27 3.15
N THR A 62 -2.64 0.79 2.74
CA THR A 62 -3.44 0.76 1.51
C THR A 62 -2.86 1.70 0.46
N LEU A 63 -2.78 1.20 -0.77
CA LEU A 63 -2.19 1.91 -1.91
C LEU A 63 -3.23 2.06 -3.02
N THR A 64 -3.65 3.29 -3.29
CA THR A 64 -4.63 3.60 -4.34
C THR A 64 -3.94 4.23 -5.55
N GLY A 65 -4.59 4.20 -6.71
CA GLY A 65 -4.05 4.74 -7.94
C GLY A 65 -2.83 3.98 -8.44
N ALA A 66 -1.81 4.71 -8.89
CA ALA A 66 -0.54 4.18 -9.40
C ALA A 66 0.63 4.99 -8.80
N LEU A 67 1.00 4.70 -7.57
CA LEU A 67 2.07 5.38 -6.82
C LEU A 67 3.46 4.78 -7.12
N THR A 68 3.51 3.49 -7.45
CA THR A 68 4.75 2.77 -7.68
C THR A 68 5.52 3.24 -8.92
N PRO A 69 4.88 3.62 -10.07
CA PRO A 69 5.62 4.16 -11.20
C PRO A 69 6.35 5.48 -10.90
N ALA A 70 5.89 6.25 -9.90
CA ALA A 70 6.60 7.42 -9.40
C ALA A 70 7.76 7.08 -8.44
N GLY A 71 8.08 5.79 -8.26
CA GLY A 71 9.17 5.32 -7.41
C GLY A 71 8.84 5.22 -5.92
N LEU A 72 7.57 5.41 -5.50
CA LEU A 72 7.20 5.37 -4.08
C LEU A 72 7.42 3.96 -3.47
N GLY A 73 7.27 2.90 -4.25
CA GLY A 73 7.63 1.54 -3.83
C GLY A 73 9.07 1.47 -3.35
N ILE A 74 9.99 1.91 -4.19
CA ILE A 74 11.44 1.87 -3.95
C ILE A 74 11.86 2.82 -2.83
N SER A 75 11.34 4.07 -2.87
CA SER A 75 11.83 5.14 -2.01
C SER A 75 11.29 5.10 -0.58
N ALA A 76 10.07 4.57 -0.38
CA ALA A 76 9.39 4.60 0.92
C ALA A 76 8.91 3.23 1.39
N LEU A 77 8.14 2.48 0.58
CA LEU A 77 7.47 1.26 1.05
C LEU A 77 8.46 0.12 1.31
N ILE A 78 9.41 -0.11 0.42
CA ILE A 78 10.47 -1.11 0.62
C ILE A 78 11.28 -0.85 1.90
N PRO A 79 11.78 0.37 2.17
CA PRO A 79 12.43 0.68 3.44
C PRO A 79 11.56 0.42 4.68
N LEU A 80 10.25 0.74 4.62
CA LEU A 80 9.33 0.51 5.73
C LEU A 80 9.07 -0.99 5.96
N ILE A 81 8.94 -1.80 4.89
CA ILE A 81 8.83 -3.27 5.01
C ILE A 81 10.09 -3.82 5.67
N LYS A 82 11.27 -3.44 5.19
CA LYS A 82 12.56 -3.89 5.72
C LYS A 82 12.78 -3.51 7.18
N ALA A 83 12.24 -2.38 7.60
CA ALA A 83 12.26 -1.95 8.99
C ALA A 83 11.23 -2.66 9.88
N GLY A 84 10.36 -3.52 9.30
CA GLY A 84 9.30 -4.19 10.03
C GLY A 84 8.12 -3.29 10.43
N PHE A 85 7.89 -2.21 9.68
CA PHE A 85 6.84 -1.21 9.95
C PHE A 85 5.59 -1.40 9.08
N ILE A 86 5.56 -2.42 8.24
CA ILE A 86 4.40 -2.80 7.45
C ILE A 86 4.20 -4.29 7.60
N ASP A 87 3.02 -4.70 8.08
CA ASP A 87 2.68 -6.10 8.31
C ASP A 87 1.84 -6.70 7.16
N TRP A 88 1.02 -5.88 6.49
CA TRP A 88 0.20 -6.30 5.36
C TRP A 88 -0.17 -5.11 4.47
N ILE A 89 -0.47 -5.40 3.19
CA ILE A 89 -0.75 -4.37 2.18
C ILE A 89 -2.02 -4.72 1.43
N ILE A 90 -2.85 -3.71 1.12
CA ILE A 90 -3.92 -3.79 0.12
C ILE A 90 -3.63 -2.76 -0.96
N SER A 91 -3.55 -3.19 -2.21
CA SER A 91 -3.15 -2.33 -3.32
C SER A 91 -4.11 -2.43 -4.50
N THR A 92 -4.14 -1.39 -5.33
CA THR A 92 -4.63 -1.53 -6.70
C THR A 92 -3.71 -2.45 -7.49
N GLY A 93 -4.25 -3.20 -8.42
CA GLY A 93 -3.44 -4.00 -9.35
C GLY A 93 -2.51 -3.14 -10.21
N ALA A 94 -2.88 -1.88 -10.49
CA ALA A 94 -2.05 -0.94 -11.22
C ALA A 94 -0.71 -0.68 -10.50
N ASN A 95 -0.71 -0.46 -9.19
CA ASN A 95 0.53 -0.35 -8.41
C ASN A 95 1.43 -1.57 -8.58
N LEU A 96 0.86 -2.77 -8.46
CA LEU A 96 1.60 -4.03 -8.50
C LEU A 96 2.13 -4.35 -9.89
N TYR A 97 1.36 -4.02 -10.91
CA TYR A 97 1.77 -4.15 -12.31
C TYR A 97 2.96 -3.23 -12.64
N HIS A 98 2.85 -1.95 -12.31
CA HIS A 98 3.92 -0.99 -12.57
C HIS A 98 5.15 -1.17 -11.68
N ASP A 99 4.99 -1.69 -10.46
CA ASP A 99 6.10 -2.12 -9.61
C ASP A 99 6.95 -3.20 -10.29
N THR A 100 6.29 -4.12 -10.99
CA THR A 100 6.96 -5.22 -11.69
C THR A 100 7.91 -4.74 -12.77
N HIS A 101 7.65 -3.61 -13.45
CA HIS A 101 8.57 -3.05 -14.45
C HIS A 101 9.99 -2.89 -13.89
N PHE A 102 10.11 -2.31 -12.70
CA PHE A 102 11.41 -2.12 -12.04
C PHE A 102 12.08 -3.45 -11.67
N GLY A 103 11.29 -4.41 -11.16
CA GLY A 103 11.80 -5.72 -10.75
C GLY A 103 12.29 -6.58 -11.91
N ILE A 104 11.73 -6.42 -13.10
CA ILE A 104 12.18 -7.13 -14.30
C ILE A 104 13.18 -6.35 -15.15
N GLY A 105 13.63 -5.17 -14.68
CA GLY A 105 14.72 -4.39 -15.27
C GLY A 105 14.29 -3.41 -16.34
N LEU A 106 13.01 -3.04 -16.40
CA LEU A 106 12.48 -2.05 -17.35
C LEU A 106 12.57 -0.64 -16.77
N ALA A 107 12.66 0.37 -17.63
CA ALA A 107 12.88 1.76 -17.23
C ALA A 107 11.63 2.62 -17.44
N LEU A 108 11.36 3.49 -16.47
CA LEU A 108 10.41 4.58 -16.56
C LEU A 108 11.18 5.90 -16.45
N HIS A 109 10.68 6.94 -17.12
CA HIS A 109 11.36 8.23 -17.24
C HIS A 109 10.45 9.36 -16.78
N GLN A 110 11.02 10.39 -16.21
CA GLN A 110 10.32 11.66 -16.00
C GLN A 110 10.06 12.32 -17.36
N GLY A 111 8.81 12.69 -17.61
CA GLY A 111 8.36 13.33 -18.85
C GLY A 111 7.77 14.72 -18.62
N ASP A 112 7.15 15.27 -19.64
CA ASP A 112 6.43 16.54 -19.59
C ASP A 112 4.91 16.31 -19.62
N ALA A 113 4.23 16.69 -18.54
CA ALA A 113 2.76 16.57 -18.40
C ALA A 113 1.97 17.35 -19.48
N LYS A 114 2.61 18.30 -20.17
CA LYS A 114 1.97 19.16 -21.18
C LYS A 114 2.15 18.65 -22.59
N LEU A 115 2.94 17.60 -22.80
CA LEU A 115 3.21 17.07 -24.14
C LEU A 115 1.92 16.47 -24.74
N ASP A 116 1.73 16.69 -26.05
CA ASP A 116 0.56 16.18 -26.79
C ASP A 116 0.61 14.65 -26.90
N ASP A 117 -0.48 13.99 -26.56
CA ASP A 117 -0.61 12.52 -26.63
C ASP A 117 -0.44 11.96 -28.04
N ARG A 118 -0.73 12.75 -29.08
CA ARG A 118 -0.55 12.31 -30.47
C ARG A 118 0.93 12.13 -30.81
N ILE A 119 1.79 13.03 -30.29
CA ILE A 119 3.24 12.92 -30.46
C ILE A 119 3.76 11.68 -29.73
N LEU A 120 3.32 11.48 -28.48
CA LEU A 120 3.70 10.30 -27.70
C LEU A 120 3.30 9.00 -28.39
N ARG A 121 2.10 8.97 -28.98
CA ARG A 121 1.61 7.80 -29.71
C ARG A 121 2.42 7.51 -30.97
N GLU A 122 2.82 8.55 -31.73
CA GLU A 122 3.67 8.40 -32.92
C GLU A 122 5.06 7.86 -32.58
N GLU A 123 5.57 8.20 -31.39
CA GLU A 123 6.86 7.74 -30.86
C GLU A 123 6.76 6.43 -30.04
N GLU A 124 5.59 5.78 -30.00
CA GLU A 124 5.33 4.58 -29.20
C GLU A 124 5.63 4.74 -27.71
N VAL A 125 5.42 5.96 -27.18
CA VAL A 125 5.60 6.30 -25.76
C VAL A 125 4.25 6.27 -25.05
N VAL A 126 4.19 5.56 -23.93
CA VAL A 126 3.05 5.53 -23.02
C VAL A 126 3.32 6.48 -21.86
N ARG A 127 2.27 7.13 -21.34
CA ARG A 127 2.41 7.97 -20.15
C ARG A 127 1.40 7.68 -19.06
N ILE A 128 1.86 7.91 -17.84
CA ILE A 128 1.01 8.11 -16.65
C ILE A 128 1.30 9.53 -16.18
N PHE A 129 0.51 10.50 -16.59
CA PHE A 129 0.68 11.93 -16.37
C PHE A 129 2.05 12.44 -16.87
N ASP A 130 3.05 12.59 -16.01
CA ASP A 130 4.42 13.03 -16.32
C ASP A 130 5.46 11.91 -16.19
N ILE A 131 5.04 10.66 -16.20
CA ILE A 131 5.91 9.48 -16.22
C ILE A 131 5.79 8.84 -17.60
N PHE A 132 6.91 8.74 -18.33
CA PHE A 132 6.97 8.21 -19.68
C PHE A 132 7.70 6.88 -19.72
N PHE A 133 7.26 5.98 -20.58
CA PHE A 133 7.96 4.73 -20.87
C PHE A 133 7.61 4.20 -22.26
N ASP A 134 8.52 3.43 -22.82
CA ASP A 134 8.36 2.79 -24.11
C ASP A 134 7.19 1.80 -24.09
N TYR A 135 6.44 1.68 -25.19
CA TYR A 135 5.31 0.77 -25.27
C TYR A 135 5.71 -0.69 -25.02
N SER A 136 6.95 -1.07 -25.37
CA SER A 136 7.49 -2.41 -25.10
C SER A 136 7.50 -2.75 -23.60
N VAL A 137 7.57 -1.76 -22.71
CA VAL A 137 7.51 -1.99 -21.24
C VAL A 137 6.21 -2.67 -20.84
N LEU A 138 5.07 -2.30 -21.45
CA LEU A 138 3.81 -2.98 -21.22
C LEU A 138 3.84 -4.39 -21.79
N LEU A 139 4.28 -4.56 -23.03
CA LEU A 139 4.31 -5.86 -23.70
C LEU A 139 5.20 -6.86 -22.97
N ASP A 140 6.38 -6.44 -22.52
CA ASP A 140 7.33 -7.30 -21.80
C ASP A 140 6.80 -7.67 -20.42
N THR A 141 6.12 -6.75 -19.74
CA THR A 141 5.50 -7.05 -18.43
C THR A 141 4.31 -7.97 -18.57
N ASP A 142 3.47 -7.77 -19.58
CA ASP A 142 2.37 -8.68 -19.89
C ASP A 142 2.88 -10.09 -20.22
N GLU A 143 3.94 -10.18 -21.02
CA GLU A 143 4.57 -11.46 -21.33
C GLU A 143 5.17 -12.13 -20.10
N PHE A 144 5.79 -11.36 -19.20
CA PHE A 144 6.26 -11.87 -17.93
C PHE A 144 5.12 -12.50 -17.11
N PHE A 145 3.99 -11.80 -16.96
CA PHE A 145 2.83 -12.33 -16.24
C PHE A 145 2.20 -13.53 -16.96
N ARG A 146 2.08 -13.53 -18.28
CA ARG A 146 1.56 -14.68 -19.04
C ARG A 146 2.37 -15.94 -18.81
N ARG A 147 3.72 -15.83 -18.86
CA ARG A 147 4.61 -16.96 -18.59
C ARG A 147 4.56 -17.41 -17.14
N LEU A 148 4.50 -16.46 -16.21
CA LEU A 148 4.39 -16.73 -14.79
C LEU A 148 3.13 -17.55 -14.50
N ILE A 149 1.98 -17.11 -15.01
CA ILE A 149 0.68 -17.74 -14.78
C ILE A 149 0.65 -19.19 -15.34
N GLU A 150 1.40 -19.51 -16.38
CA GLU A 150 1.48 -20.86 -16.96
C GLU A 150 2.14 -21.91 -16.06
N ASN A 151 2.90 -21.50 -15.05
CA ASN A 151 3.51 -22.47 -14.13
C ASN A 151 2.44 -23.20 -13.32
N GLU A 152 2.64 -24.50 -13.08
CA GLU A 152 1.67 -25.39 -12.43
C GLU A 152 1.24 -24.90 -11.03
N GLU A 153 2.15 -24.24 -10.29
CA GLU A 153 1.83 -23.71 -8.96
C GLU A 153 0.74 -22.63 -8.97
N PHE A 154 0.51 -21.97 -10.12
CA PHE A 154 -0.58 -21.00 -10.31
C PHE A 154 -1.89 -21.64 -10.83
N GLN A 155 -1.87 -22.87 -11.31
CA GLN A 155 -3.02 -23.50 -11.99
C GLN A 155 -4.09 -24.02 -11.01
N ARG A 156 -4.51 -23.18 -10.07
CA ARG A 156 -5.53 -23.49 -9.04
C ARG A 156 -6.21 -22.24 -8.52
N THR A 157 -7.24 -22.43 -7.71
CA THR A 157 -7.85 -21.35 -6.94
C THR A 157 -6.92 -20.92 -5.79
N MET A 158 -6.71 -19.61 -5.64
CA MET A 158 -5.90 -19.03 -4.56
C MET A 158 -6.39 -17.63 -4.16
N SER A 159 -5.90 -17.10 -3.04
CA SER A 159 -6.08 -15.71 -2.65
C SER A 159 -5.23 -14.79 -3.52
N SER A 160 -5.56 -13.49 -3.57
CA SER A 160 -4.69 -12.54 -4.25
C SER A 160 -3.35 -12.39 -3.52
N ALA A 161 -3.33 -12.54 -2.19
CA ALA A 161 -2.08 -12.51 -1.43
C ALA A 161 -1.16 -13.69 -1.77
N GLU A 162 -1.71 -14.89 -1.94
CA GLU A 162 -0.93 -16.05 -2.38
C GLU A 162 -0.37 -15.87 -3.79
N PHE A 163 -1.20 -15.35 -4.71
CA PHE A 163 -0.76 -15.00 -6.06
C PHE A 163 0.41 -14.00 -6.04
N HIS A 164 0.28 -12.92 -5.28
CA HIS A 164 1.34 -11.90 -5.20
C HIS A 164 2.59 -12.40 -4.49
N TYR A 165 2.44 -13.30 -3.52
CA TYR A 165 3.59 -13.94 -2.88
C TYR A 165 4.40 -14.78 -3.90
N LEU A 166 3.73 -15.60 -4.69
CA LEU A 166 4.36 -16.38 -5.75
C LEU A 166 4.95 -15.47 -6.84
N ALA A 167 4.20 -14.44 -7.28
CA ALA A 167 4.72 -13.46 -8.25
C ALA A 167 5.97 -12.75 -7.72
N GLY A 168 5.98 -12.36 -6.45
CA GLY A 168 7.12 -11.75 -5.78
C GLY A 168 8.36 -12.65 -5.78
N LYS A 169 8.17 -13.97 -5.59
CA LYS A 169 9.24 -14.97 -5.71
C LYS A 169 9.90 -14.94 -7.10
N TYR A 170 9.12 -14.98 -8.16
CA TYR A 170 9.64 -14.96 -9.53
C TYR A 170 10.27 -13.60 -9.91
N ILE A 171 9.69 -12.51 -9.46
CA ILE A 171 10.28 -11.17 -9.65
C ILE A 171 11.63 -11.10 -8.93
N ARG A 172 11.73 -11.65 -7.71
CA ARG A 172 12.99 -11.71 -6.96
C ARG A 172 14.06 -12.55 -7.65
N GLU A 173 13.68 -13.66 -8.23
CA GLU A 173 14.58 -14.48 -9.05
C GLU A 173 15.05 -13.71 -10.30
N ARG A 174 14.16 -12.96 -10.94
CA ARG A 174 14.50 -12.10 -12.07
C ARG A 174 15.45 -10.97 -11.67
N GLU A 175 15.20 -10.28 -10.56
CA GLU A 175 16.11 -9.27 -10.00
C GLU A 175 17.52 -9.85 -9.81
N LYS A 176 17.64 -11.02 -9.21
CA LYS A 176 18.94 -11.72 -9.01
C LYS A 176 19.62 -12.02 -10.34
N ALA A 177 18.89 -12.54 -11.31
CA ALA A 177 19.44 -12.86 -12.63
C ALA A 177 19.95 -11.63 -13.38
N LEU A 178 19.33 -10.47 -13.19
CA LEU A 178 19.70 -9.19 -13.79
C LEU A 178 20.74 -8.40 -12.98
N GLY A 179 21.12 -8.87 -11.78
CA GLY A 179 21.97 -8.11 -10.87
C GLY A 179 21.31 -6.85 -10.30
N ILE A 180 19.98 -6.78 -10.32
CA ILE A 180 19.18 -5.70 -9.76
C ILE A 180 18.92 -6.02 -8.28
N LYS A 181 18.89 -4.99 -7.43
CA LYS A 181 18.65 -5.20 -6.00
C LYS A 181 17.49 -4.35 -5.51
N GLU A 182 16.48 -5.03 -4.96
CA GLU A 182 15.38 -4.43 -4.21
C GLU A 182 14.67 -3.29 -4.97
N LYS A 183 14.24 -3.56 -6.19
CA LYS A 183 13.52 -2.61 -7.04
C LYS A 183 12.01 -2.84 -7.06
N SER A 184 11.54 -4.04 -6.70
CA SER A 184 10.13 -4.38 -6.66
C SER A 184 9.62 -4.52 -5.23
N LEU A 185 8.49 -3.86 -4.96
CA LEU A 185 7.71 -4.00 -3.72
C LEU A 185 7.26 -5.46 -3.51
N LEU A 186 6.79 -6.12 -4.59
CA LEU A 186 6.36 -7.53 -4.51
C LEU A 186 7.51 -8.47 -4.18
N ALA A 187 8.69 -8.25 -4.76
CA ALA A 187 9.87 -9.06 -4.46
C ALA A 187 10.31 -8.93 -3.01
N VAL A 188 10.26 -7.71 -2.46
CA VAL A 188 10.62 -7.48 -1.05
C VAL A 188 9.51 -7.98 -0.12
N ALA A 189 8.24 -7.80 -0.46
CA ALA A 189 7.12 -8.34 0.32
C ALA A 189 7.22 -9.86 0.43
N TYR A 190 7.59 -10.56 -0.66
CA TYR A 190 7.88 -11.99 -0.64
C TYR A 190 9.01 -12.34 0.35
N GLU A 191 10.15 -11.65 0.30
CA GLU A 191 11.30 -11.92 1.18
C GLU A 191 10.98 -11.73 2.67
N TYR A 192 10.17 -10.72 2.97
CA TYR A 192 9.83 -10.37 4.36
C TYR A 192 8.51 -11.00 4.84
N GLY A 193 7.84 -11.81 4.00
CA GLY A 193 6.61 -12.48 4.35
C GLY A 193 5.43 -11.52 4.59
N VAL A 194 5.41 -10.36 3.92
CA VAL A 194 4.33 -9.37 4.01
C VAL A 194 3.27 -9.71 2.97
N PRO A 195 2.05 -10.10 3.35
CA PRO A 195 0.99 -10.40 2.39
C PRO A 195 0.51 -9.14 1.68
N VAL A 196 0.30 -9.25 0.37
CA VAL A 196 -0.16 -8.15 -0.50
C VAL A 196 -1.46 -8.58 -1.17
N TYR A 197 -2.55 -7.92 -0.80
CA TYR A 197 -3.89 -8.15 -1.35
C TYR A 197 -4.22 -7.15 -2.46
N THR A 198 -5.17 -7.51 -3.32
CA THR A 198 -5.81 -6.55 -4.22
C THR A 198 -7.32 -6.57 -4.02
N SER A 199 -7.90 -5.40 -3.82
CA SER A 199 -9.35 -5.24 -3.61
C SER A 199 -10.19 -5.45 -4.87
N SER A 200 -9.54 -5.40 -6.04
CA SER A 200 -10.20 -5.49 -7.35
C SER A 200 -9.30 -6.24 -8.34
N PRO A 201 -9.22 -7.58 -8.26
CA PRO A 201 -8.28 -8.37 -9.06
C PRO A 201 -8.40 -8.15 -10.57
N GLY A 202 -9.63 -7.96 -11.08
CA GLY A 202 -9.90 -7.76 -12.50
C GLY A 202 -9.55 -6.37 -13.04
N ASP A 203 -9.32 -5.40 -12.16
CA ASP A 203 -9.10 -3.99 -12.54
C ASP A 203 -7.59 -3.68 -12.68
N SER A 204 -6.90 -4.45 -13.51
CA SER A 204 -5.50 -4.23 -13.85
C SER A 204 -5.04 -5.10 -15.02
N SER A 205 -3.89 -4.78 -15.62
CA SER A 205 -3.26 -5.63 -16.64
C SER A 205 -2.93 -7.03 -16.10
N ILE A 206 -2.65 -7.18 -14.82
CA ILE A 206 -2.48 -8.51 -14.21
C ILE A 206 -3.76 -9.32 -14.35
N GLY A 207 -4.89 -8.75 -13.93
CA GLY A 207 -6.21 -9.41 -14.06
C GLY A 207 -6.61 -9.67 -15.50
N MET A 208 -6.32 -8.74 -16.42
CA MET A 208 -6.57 -8.96 -17.85
C MET A 208 -5.77 -10.13 -18.42
N ASN A 209 -4.50 -10.28 -18.03
CA ASN A 209 -3.68 -11.42 -18.45
C ASN A 209 -4.18 -12.75 -17.86
N ILE A 210 -4.66 -12.76 -16.61
CA ILE A 210 -5.32 -13.95 -16.01
C ILE A 210 -6.55 -14.32 -16.82
N ALA A 211 -7.44 -13.37 -17.11
CA ALA A 211 -8.64 -13.59 -17.88
C ALA A 211 -8.34 -14.09 -19.30
N ALA A 212 -7.33 -13.53 -19.97
CA ALA A 212 -6.91 -14.00 -21.29
C ALA A 212 -6.39 -15.44 -21.26
N LYS A 213 -5.67 -15.84 -20.19
CA LYS A 213 -5.21 -17.24 -20.03
C LYS A 213 -6.36 -18.21 -19.74
N GLU A 214 -7.38 -17.79 -19.00
CA GLU A 214 -8.60 -18.61 -18.80
C GLU A 214 -9.26 -19.00 -20.11
N LEU A 215 -9.36 -18.08 -21.09
CA LEU A 215 -9.85 -18.37 -22.45
C LEU A 215 -9.02 -19.42 -23.20
N GLN A 216 -7.77 -19.63 -22.78
CA GLN A 216 -6.84 -20.62 -23.33
C GLN A 216 -6.78 -21.92 -22.51
N GLY A 217 -7.69 -22.09 -21.53
CA GLY A 217 -7.74 -23.27 -20.67
C GLY A 217 -6.91 -23.18 -19.39
N GLY A 218 -6.41 -21.99 -19.03
CA GLY A 218 -5.79 -21.76 -17.74
C GLY A 218 -6.76 -21.96 -16.57
N ARG A 219 -6.26 -22.46 -15.44
CA ARG A 219 -7.07 -22.84 -14.27
C ARG A 219 -6.87 -21.92 -13.07
N LEU A 220 -6.13 -20.82 -13.22
CA LEU A 220 -5.93 -19.84 -12.15
C LEU A 220 -7.24 -19.08 -11.89
N ILE A 221 -7.70 -19.14 -10.66
CA ILE A 221 -8.84 -18.37 -10.17
C ILE A 221 -8.42 -17.61 -8.92
N LEU A 222 -8.49 -16.29 -8.97
CA LEU A 222 -8.35 -15.46 -7.76
C LEU A 222 -9.68 -15.40 -7.03
N ASN A 223 -9.72 -15.91 -5.80
CA ASN A 223 -10.93 -15.96 -5.00
C ASN A 223 -10.93 -14.85 -3.94
N PRO A 224 -11.70 -13.76 -4.14
CA PRO A 224 -11.75 -12.63 -3.21
C PRO A 224 -12.31 -13.00 -1.82
N ASN A 225 -13.08 -14.09 -1.70
CA ASN A 225 -13.57 -14.53 -0.39
C ASN A 225 -12.42 -14.98 0.54
N LEU A 226 -11.35 -15.53 -0.03
CA LEU A 226 -10.15 -15.85 0.74
C LEU A 226 -9.51 -14.58 1.29
N ASP A 227 -9.37 -13.55 0.45
CA ASP A 227 -8.80 -12.25 0.85
C ASP A 227 -9.61 -11.58 1.96
N VAL A 228 -10.94 -11.59 1.87
CA VAL A 228 -11.84 -11.04 2.90
C VAL A 228 -11.62 -11.75 4.24
N ASN A 229 -11.56 -13.08 4.25
CA ASN A 229 -11.38 -13.85 5.47
C ASN A 229 -9.96 -13.70 6.05
N GLU A 230 -8.95 -13.69 5.19
CA GLU A 230 -7.55 -13.53 5.62
C GLU A 230 -7.32 -12.15 6.24
N THR A 231 -7.79 -11.08 5.62
CA THR A 231 -7.61 -9.71 6.16
C THR A 231 -8.36 -9.50 7.47
N ALA A 232 -9.59 -10.02 7.60
CA ALA A 232 -10.32 -10.03 8.87
C ALA A 232 -9.55 -10.82 9.95
N SER A 233 -8.95 -11.95 9.59
CA SER A 233 -8.14 -12.76 10.50
C SER A 233 -6.87 -12.03 10.97
N ILE A 234 -6.21 -11.26 10.09
CA ILE A 234 -5.05 -10.44 10.46
C ILE A 234 -5.45 -9.41 11.52
N VAL A 235 -6.54 -8.67 11.28
CA VAL A 235 -7.02 -7.65 12.24
C VAL A 235 -7.42 -8.29 13.56
N LEU A 236 -8.15 -9.38 13.53
CA LEU A 236 -8.56 -10.10 14.75
C LEU A 236 -7.35 -10.63 15.53
N ALA A 237 -6.37 -11.21 14.84
CA ALA A 237 -5.13 -11.69 15.45
C ALA A 237 -4.28 -10.55 16.02
N ALA A 238 -4.24 -9.40 15.36
CA ALA A 238 -3.57 -8.20 15.87
C ALA A 238 -4.13 -7.80 17.25
N LYS A 239 -5.44 -7.81 17.41
CA LYS A 239 -6.12 -7.35 18.62
C LYS A 239 -6.20 -8.42 19.72
N ARG A 240 -6.51 -9.65 19.39
CA ARG A 240 -6.71 -10.75 20.34
C ARG A 240 -5.51 -11.64 20.56
N GLY A 241 -4.54 -11.57 19.65
CA GLY A 241 -3.40 -12.47 19.61
C GLY A 241 -3.72 -13.76 18.84
N VAL A 242 -2.73 -14.62 18.73
CA VAL A 242 -2.82 -15.88 17.99
C VAL A 242 -2.95 -17.03 18.98
N ILE A 243 -3.95 -17.89 18.79
CA ILE A 243 -4.14 -19.13 19.54
C ILE A 243 -3.92 -20.30 18.59
N HIS A 244 -2.97 -21.18 18.91
CA HIS A 244 -2.74 -22.41 18.16
C HIS A 244 -2.84 -23.61 19.12
N SER A 245 -3.64 -24.62 18.74
CA SER A 245 -3.89 -25.81 19.56
C SER A 245 -4.28 -25.51 21.01
N GLY A 246 -5.12 -24.46 21.21
CA GLY A 246 -5.58 -24.03 22.53
C GLY A 246 -4.56 -23.26 23.38
N LYS A 247 -3.35 -23.05 22.88
CA LYS A 247 -2.31 -22.25 23.57
C LYS A 247 -2.11 -20.90 22.87
N LYS A 248 -2.10 -19.82 23.67
CA LYS A 248 -1.85 -18.48 23.20
C LYS A 248 -0.38 -18.33 22.81
N GLN A 249 -0.10 -18.16 21.51
CA GLN A 249 1.26 -18.01 20.98
C GLN A 249 1.70 -16.54 20.87
N LYS A 250 0.79 -15.62 20.59
CA LYS A 250 1.05 -14.17 20.53
C LYS A 250 0.02 -13.45 21.38
N LYS A 251 0.48 -12.49 22.21
CA LYS A 251 -0.40 -11.60 22.97
C LYS A 251 -1.09 -10.64 21.99
N GLY A 252 -2.36 -10.32 22.21
CA GLY A 252 -3.06 -9.29 21.47
C GLY A 252 -2.48 -7.90 21.75
N GLY A 253 -2.62 -7.03 20.77
CA GLY A 253 -2.17 -5.65 20.77
C GLY A 253 -3.19 -4.75 20.09
N LYS A 254 -2.75 -3.96 19.12
CA LYS A 254 -3.53 -2.97 18.39
C LYS A 254 -3.44 -3.19 16.90
N SER A 255 -4.43 -2.67 16.17
CA SER A 255 -4.45 -2.63 14.73
C SER A 255 -4.42 -1.19 14.23
N ALA A 256 -3.62 -0.91 13.20
CA ALA A 256 -3.51 0.39 12.59
C ALA A 256 -3.64 0.29 11.07
N VAL A 257 -4.18 1.35 10.44
CA VAL A 257 -4.24 1.47 8.97
C VAL A 257 -3.60 2.78 8.52
N PHE A 258 -2.62 2.65 7.62
CA PHE A 258 -2.00 3.77 6.94
C PHE A 258 -2.46 3.79 5.47
N ILE A 259 -3.23 4.80 5.10
CA ILE A 259 -3.94 4.90 3.83
C ILE A 259 -3.26 5.94 2.95
N LEU A 260 -2.78 5.52 1.79
CA LEU A 260 -2.25 6.39 0.74
C LEU A 260 -3.28 6.50 -0.40
N GLY A 261 -3.94 7.65 -0.47
CA GLY A 261 -5.08 7.90 -1.34
C GLY A 261 -6.42 7.56 -0.68
N GLY A 262 -7.21 6.69 -1.27
CA GLY A 262 -8.53 6.30 -0.79
C GLY A 262 -9.08 5.10 -1.58
N GLY A 263 -10.26 5.24 -2.18
CA GLY A 263 -10.84 4.28 -3.13
C GLY A 263 -11.01 2.86 -2.60
N SER A 264 -10.95 1.90 -3.51
CA SER A 264 -11.21 0.49 -3.22
C SER A 264 -10.26 -0.13 -2.19
N PRO A 265 -8.94 0.07 -2.22
CA PRO A 265 -8.03 -0.47 -1.21
C PRO A 265 -8.34 0.01 0.22
N LYS A 266 -8.64 1.32 0.39
CA LYS A 266 -9.09 1.86 1.67
C LYS A 266 -10.36 1.16 2.14
N ASN A 267 -11.38 1.14 1.27
CA ASN A 267 -12.67 0.56 1.60
C ASN A 267 -12.53 -0.91 1.99
N PHE A 268 -11.73 -1.68 1.25
CA PHE A 268 -11.48 -3.08 1.56
C PHE A 268 -10.83 -3.27 2.96
N ALA A 269 -9.85 -2.42 3.32
CA ALA A 269 -9.23 -2.47 4.64
C ALA A 269 -10.23 -2.18 5.75
N LEU A 270 -11.09 -1.17 5.57
CA LEU A 270 -12.08 -0.77 6.57
C LEU A 270 -13.24 -1.77 6.70
N GLN A 271 -13.55 -2.53 5.64
CA GLN A 271 -14.57 -3.59 5.67
C GLN A 271 -14.17 -4.78 6.57
N THR A 272 -12.95 -4.86 7.05
CA THR A 272 -12.56 -5.86 8.06
C THR A 272 -13.33 -5.71 9.36
N GLU A 273 -13.70 -4.48 9.75
CA GLU A 273 -14.52 -4.24 10.94
C GLU A 273 -15.94 -4.79 10.81
N PRO A 274 -16.77 -4.39 9.83
CA PRO A 274 -18.11 -4.97 9.66
C PRO A 274 -18.06 -6.47 9.36
N GLN A 275 -17.03 -6.98 8.69
CA GLN A 275 -16.85 -8.42 8.51
C GLN A 275 -16.73 -9.13 9.85
N ILE A 276 -15.94 -8.61 10.79
CA ILE A 276 -15.73 -9.20 12.11
C ILE A 276 -16.96 -9.03 12.98
N GLN A 277 -17.49 -7.82 13.11
CA GLN A 277 -18.55 -7.49 14.06
C GLN A 277 -19.93 -7.90 13.59
N GLU A 278 -20.30 -7.52 12.37
CA GLU A 278 -21.66 -7.66 11.87
C GLU A 278 -21.90 -9.01 11.20
N VAL A 279 -20.97 -9.43 10.34
CA VAL A 279 -21.15 -10.67 9.57
C VAL A 279 -20.78 -11.90 10.39
N LEU A 280 -19.65 -11.87 11.11
CA LEU A 280 -19.20 -13.00 11.93
C LEU A 280 -19.72 -12.95 13.37
N GLY A 281 -20.35 -11.85 13.81
CA GLY A 281 -20.89 -11.68 15.16
C GLY A 281 -19.83 -11.70 16.27
N ILE A 282 -18.59 -11.28 15.95
CA ILE A 282 -17.48 -11.27 16.91
C ILE A 282 -17.37 -9.86 17.49
N ASP A 283 -17.58 -9.74 18.82
CA ASP A 283 -17.44 -8.47 19.53
C ASP A 283 -15.98 -7.98 19.51
N GLU A 284 -15.67 -7.09 18.60
CA GLU A 284 -14.37 -6.46 18.42
C GLU A 284 -14.58 -5.05 17.83
N LYS A 285 -13.75 -4.10 18.24
CA LYS A 285 -13.74 -2.75 17.68
C LYS A 285 -12.86 -2.68 16.44
N GLY A 286 -13.10 -1.70 15.59
CA GLY A 286 -12.28 -1.42 14.41
C GLY A 286 -10.82 -1.09 14.73
N HIS A 287 -10.10 -0.52 13.77
CA HIS A 287 -8.69 -0.18 13.94
C HIS A 287 -8.48 0.85 15.07
N ASP A 288 -7.43 0.67 15.86
CA ASP A 288 -7.08 1.57 16.96
C ASP A 288 -6.44 2.88 16.47
N TYR A 289 -5.72 2.82 15.35
CA TYR A 289 -5.11 3.97 14.72
C TYR A 289 -5.43 4.03 13.24
N PHE A 290 -5.75 5.22 12.79
CA PHE A 290 -6.12 5.51 11.41
C PHE A 290 -5.36 6.75 10.93
N LEU A 291 -4.61 6.61 9.84
CA LEU A 291 -3.89 7.71 9.19
C LEU A 291 -4.15 7.66 7.69
N GLN A 292 -4.66 8.75 7.12
CA GLN A 292 -4.89 8.87 5.68
C GLN A 292 -4.18 10.09 5.11
N VAL A 293 -3.47 9.88 4.00
CA VAL A 293 -2.89 10.94 3.15
C VAL A 293 -3.61 10.92 1.81
N THR A 294 -4.32 12.00 1.49
CA THR A 294 -5.16 12.10 0.29
C THR A 294 -5.36 13.56 -0.09
N ASP A 295 -5.65 13.81 -1.35
CA ASP A 295 -6.13 15.11 -1.87
C ASP A 295 -7.66 15.23 -1.87
N ALA A 296 -8.36 14.17 -1.47
CA ALA A 296 -9.82 14.16 -1.41
C ALA A 296 -10.36 15.21 -0.43
N ARG A 297 -11.42 15.89 -0.83
CA ARG A 297 -12.13 16.85 0.01
C ARG A 297 -13.15 16.12 0.89
N PRO A 298 -13.45 16.63 2.09
CA PRO A 298 -14.43 16.02 3.00
C PRO A 298 -15.82 15.83 2.41
N ASP A 299 -16.23 16.73 1.49
CA ASP A 299 -17.53 16.73 0.83
C ASP A 299 -17.67 15.72 -0.33
N THR A 300 -16.58 15.03 -0.71
CA THR A 300 -16.60 14.06 -1.83
C THR A 300 -16.75 12.61 -1.39
N GLY A 301 -16.88 12.33 -0.09
CA GLY A 301 -17.01 10.99 0.48
C GLY A 301 -15.70 10.17 0.55
N GLY A 302 -14.60 10.61 -0.06
CA GLY A 302 -13.32 9.91 -0.04
C GLY A 302 -12.64 9.85 1.34
N LEU A 303 -13.14 10.62 2.30
CA LEU A 303 -12.67 10.63 3.69
C LEU A 303 -13.61 9.91 4.65
N SER A 304 -14.79 9.43 4.18
CA SER A 304 -15.67 8.61 5.02
C SER A 304 -14.99 7.28 5.37
N GLY A 305 -15.16 6.85 6.59
CA GLY A 305 -14.58 5.61 7.07
C GLY A 305 -15.23 5.18 8.35
#